data_d2d1a4ffdedad3ec534be65ca6831cea
#
_entry.id   d2d1a4ffdedad3ec534be65ca6831cea
#
_cell.length_a   1.000
_cell.length_b   1.000
_cell.length_c   1.000
_cell.angle_alpha   90.00
_cell.angle_beta   90.00
_cell.angle_gamma   90.00
#
_symmetry.space_group_name_H-M   'P 1'
#
loop_
_entity.id
_entity.type
_entity.pdbx_description
1 polymer ?
#
loop_
_entity_poly.entity_id
_entity_poly.type
_entity_poly.pdbx_seq_one_letter_code
_entity_poly.pdbx_strand_id
1 'polypeptide(L)'
;MSHRLLKTTRRPLAAALFVALIAPGVAFADTAKEKALEARIAELERQVQMLVNTSQQQQTQISQAQTDVTAVKTVQAQQPVAAQVPAGKQPIQVTTITPGAAPGTTVKIGGFIKADFLATQTSDGQLADDATGRALYLPGQTPVAGAGGSGKRSDVDYNAHAKFSRFNLGIDNVSDAGNKAGAFFEMDFFGNSLGNQTATNTYGVTLRHAYMYWNNWLAGQTWSNFMDAASLPEAADFVGPTDGVLFVRQAQIRYTQGGFSVALENPETTLLTGTRNPITGAWTNVASNSDRGALPDLTLRYGWKGDWGTFGVGAVVRQLKVDNQATGADADKIGGGLTLGGKWVMGSTDTLHYQISGGEGIARYVGLGVTADTAYDVARDELNPTGVLAGYVGWRHAFTPKLRTNLIYARSDYDNDGSLGPLVTKSVQSIRGNIFYTPMPKVDIGAEYMYGVREIEDGRKGDINRLQFTTKYSF
;
A
#
# COMPACT_ATOMS: atom_id res chain seq x y z
N MET A 1 -16.65 58.30 -4.75
CA MET A 1 -16.08 58.79 -3.49
C MET A 1 -14.99 57.82 -3.03
N SER A 2 -13.79 58.34 -3.17
CA SER A 2 -12.56 58.07 -2.43
C SER A 2 -12.02 56.64 -2.27
N HIS A 3 -11.10 56.32 -3.19
CA HIS A 3 -10.06 55.33 -3.02
C HIS A 3 -9.09 55.72 -1.88
N ARG A 4 -8.74 54.79 -1.00
CA ARG A 4 -7.52 54.88 -0.24
C ARG A 4 -6.63 53.63 -0.52
N LEU A 5 -5.59 53.87 -1.26
CA LEU A 5 -4.44 53.02 -1.46
C LEU A 5 -3.66 52.93 -0.14
N LEU A 6 -3.48 51.73 0.42
CA LEU A 6 -2.50 51.47 1.45
C LEU A 6 -1.18 51.04 0.78
N LYS A 7 -0.23 51.93 0.78
CA LYS A 7 1.18 51.64 0.48
C LYS A 7 1.80 50.92 1.65
N THR A 8 2.15 49.64 1.51
CA THR A 8 3.03 48.94 2.44
C THR A 8 4.48 49.15 2.02
N THR A 9 5.16 49.98 2.78
CA THR A 9 6.60 50.18 2.68
C THR A 9 7.35 48.95 3.16
N ARG A 10 8.08 48.33 2.24
CA ARG A 10 9.08 47.31 2.58
C ARG A 10 10.27 48.01 3.23
N ARG A 11 10.59 47.70 4.47
CA ARG A 11 11.87 48.02 5.12
C ARG A 11 12.82 46.81 4.98
N PRO A 12 14.06 46.99 4.55
CA PRO A 12 15.04 45.92 4.54
C PRO A 12 15.56 45.68 5.95
N LEU A 13 15.41 44.47 6.46
CA LEU A 13 16.08 43.98 7.66
C LEU A 13 17.48 43.48 7.29
N ALA A 14 18.39 44.43 7.07
CA ALA A 14 19.78 44.11 6.86
C ALA A 14 20.62 45.29 7.34
N ALA A 15 20.68 45.53 8.66
CA ALA A 15 21.71 46.37 9.29
C ALA A 15 21.51 46.40 10.82
N ALA A 16 21.86 45.33 11.53
CA ALA A 16 22.11 45.40 12.97
C ALA A 16 22.89 44.15 13.42
N LEU A 17 24.12 44.00 12.98
CA LEU A 17 25.10 43.13 13.68
C LEU A 17 26.55 43.56 13.31
N PHE A 18 26.89 44.80 13.55
CA PHE A 18 28.26 45.25 13.59
C PHE A 18 28.31 46.45 14.53
N VAL A 19 28.53 46.25 15.81
CA VAL A 19 29.27 47.09 16.75
C VAL A 19 29.16 46.42 18.15
N ALA A 20 30.12 45.62 18.50
CA ALA A 20 30.58 45.39 19.87
C ALA A 20 31.80 44.47 19.84
N LEU A 21 32.97 45.00 19.56
CA LEU A 21 34.23 44.37 19.93
C LEU A 21 35.38 45.39 19.78
N ILE A 22 35.52 46.27 20.80
CA ILE A 22 36.82 46.85 21.14
C ILE A 22 36.83 47.08 22.67
N ALA A 23 37.44 46.13 23.40
CA ALA A 23 38.10 46.37 24.65
C ALA A 23 39.21 45.32 24.81
N PRO A 24 40.44 45.67 25.09
CA PRO A 24 41.55 44.73 25.21
C PRO A 24 41.56 44.13 26.60
N GLY A 25 41.22 42.86 26.69
CA GLY A 25 41.42 42.03 27.87
C GLY A 25 42.26 40.83 27.51
N VAL A 26 43.53 40.83 27.95
CA VAL A 26 44.46 39.71 27.77
C VAL A 26 43.96 38.52 28.58
N ALA A 27 43.37 37.54 27.92
CA ALA A 27 43.08 36.24 28.48
C ALA A 27 43.72 35.19 27.56
N PHE A 28 44.54 34.31 28.10
CA PHE A 28 45.14 33.17 27.40
C PHE A 28 44.00 32.28 26.90
N ALA A 29 43.71 32.39 25.61
CA ALA A 29 42.71 31.59 24.95
C ALA A 29 43.27 30.20 24.66
N ASP A 30 42.46 29.21 24.96
CA ASP A 30 42.71 27.80 24.66
C ASP A 30 42.61 27.62 23.13
N THR A 31 43.75 27.59 22.46
CA THR A 31 43.87 27.53 20.99
C THR A 31 43.11 26.36 20.35
N ALA A 32 42.77 25.34 21.10
CA ALA A 32 41.94 24.23 20.63
C ALA A 32 40.43 24.60 20.53
N LYS A 33 39.94 25.44 21.45
CA LYS A 33 38.56 25.92 21.39
C LYS A 33 38.32 26.96 20.30
N GLU A 34 39.35 27.84 20.08
CA GLU A 34 39.30 28.83 18.99
C GLU A 34 39.22 28.13 17.61
N LYS A 35 40.07 27.14 17.34
CA LYS A 35 40.05 26.37 16.12
C LYS A 35 38.74 25.59 15.95
N ALA A 36 38.15 25.07 17.01
CA ALA A 36 36.86 24.38 16.95
C ALA A 36 35.69 25.35 16.68
N LEU A 37 35.78 26.60 17.18
CA LEU A 37 34.81 27.65 16.90
C LEU A 37 34.90 28.14 15.45
N GLU A 38 36.11 28.36 14.95
CA GLU A 38 36.36 28.73 13.54
C GLU A 38 35.87 27.67 12.57
N ALA A 39 36.13 26.40 12.86
CA ALA A 39 35.59 25.28 12.06
C ALA A 39 34.06 25.24 12.05
N ARG A 40 33.44 25.56 13.17
CA ARG A 40 31.97 25.59 13.29
C ARG A 40 31.35 26.80 12.58
N ILE A 41 32.03 27.94 12.61
CA ILE A 41 31.65 29.15 11.85
C ILE A 41 31.73 28.85 10.35
N ALA A 42 32.84 28.30 9.86
CA ALA A 42 33.01 27.93 8.46
C ALA A 42 31.94 26.92 7.99
N GLU A 43 31.58 25.97 8.83
CA GLU A 43 30.50 25.00 8.49
C GLU A 43 29.12 25.67 8.45
N LEU A 44 28.82 26.59 9.39
CA LEU A 44 27.57 27.35 9.38
C LEU A 44 27.49 28.29 8.18
N GLU A 45 28.60 28.96 7.80
CA GLU A 45 28.65 29.79 6.62
C GLU A 45 28.37 28.97 5.33
N ARG A 46 28.94 27.76 5.24
CA ARG A 46 28.66 26.83 4.14
C ARG A 46 27.18 26.40 4.10
N GLN A 47 26.59 26.12 5.24
CA GLN A 47 25.15 25.75 5.32
C GLN A 47 24.24 26.94 4.96
N VAL A 48 24.56 28.14 5.41
CA VAL A 48 23.84 29.35 5.02
C VAL A 48 23.94 29.59 3.51
N GLN A 49 25.14 29.42 2.93
CA GLN A 49 25.32 29.59 1.50
C GLN A 49 24.51 28.56 0.70
N MET A 50 24.46 27.30 1.16
CA MET A 50 23.63 26.27 0.52
C MET A 50 22.13 26.62 0.62
N LEU A 51 21.67 27.13 1.76
CA LEU A 51 20.29 27.54 1.95
C LEU A 51 19.92 28.75 1.06
N VAL A 52 20.82 29.72 0.92
CA VAL A 52 20.64 30.86 0.01
C VAL A 52 20.53 30.41 -1.44
N ASN A 53 21.42 29.53 -1.86
CA ASN A 53 21.39 28.99 -3.22
C ASN A 53 20.10 28.16 -3.49
N THR A 54 19.70 27.34 -2.54
CA THR A 54 18.44 26.58 -2.63
C THR A 54 17.22 27.48 -2.70
N SER A 55 17.20 28.54 -1.89
CA SER A 55 16.12 29.54 -1.88
C SER A 55 16.06 30.31 -3.21
N GLN A 56 17.20 30.65 -3.80
CA GLN A 56 17.25 31.29 -5.12
C GLN A 56 16.76 30.37 -6.22
N GLN A 57 17.12 29.09 -6.19
CA GLN A 57 16.61 28.11 -7.14
C GLN A 57 15.10 27.92 -7.03
N GLN A 58 14.57 27.84 -5.82
CA GLN A 58 13.11 27.76 -5.58
C GLN A 58 12.39 29.01 -6.10
N GLN A 59 12.98 30.19 -5.90
CA GLN A 59 12.40 31.44 -6.37
C GLN A 59 12.36 31.53 -7.90
N THR A 60 13.40 31.02 -8.56
CA THR A 60 13.44 30.90 -10.03
C THR A 60 12.38 29.93 -10.55
N GLN A 61 12.22 28.77 -9.90
CA GLN A 61 11.19 27.78 -10.25
C GLN A 61 9.76 28.34 -10.06
N ILE A 62 9.53 29.07 -8.98
CA ILE A 62 8.23 29.73 -8.73
C ILE A 62 7.94 30.79 -9.81
N SER A 63 8.93 31.58 -10.19
CA SER A 63 8.78 32.58 -11.24
C SER A 63 8.50 31.95 -12.61
N GLN A 64 9.17 30.82 -12.90
CA GLN A 64 8.93 30.06 -14.13
C GLN A 64 7.51 29.49 -14.14
N ALA A 65 7.09 28.84 -13.05
CA ALA A 65 5.75 28.29 -12.91
C ALA A 65 4.65 29.39 -13.01
N GLN A 66 4.91 30.59 -12.49
CA GLN A 66 3.97 31.73 -12.63
C GLN A 66 3.88 32.21 -14.08
N THR A 67 5.00 32.22 -14.82
CA THR A 67 5.03 32.56 -16.25
C THR A 67 4.24 31.51 -17.06
N ASP A 68 4.45 30.22 -16.76
CA ASP A 68 3.76 29.14 -17.44
C ASP A 68 2.26 29.15 -17.17
N VAL A 69 1.83 29.41 -15.92
CA VAL A 69 0.41 29.60 -15.57
C VAL A 69 -0.22 30.80 -16.30
N THR A 70 0.55 31.89 -16.48
CA THR A 70 0.07 33.05 -17.21
C THR A 70 -0.05 32.75 -18.69
N ALA A 71 0.90 32.04 -19.28
CA ALA A 71 0.84 31.58 -20.66
C ALA A 71 -0.36 30.66 -20.91
N VAL A 72 -0.61 29.70 -20.01
CA VAL A 72 -1.79 28.80 -20.08
C VAL A 72 -3.09 29.58 -19.98
N LYS A 73 -3.21 30.58 -19.09
CA LYS A 73 -4.39 31.44 -18.99
C LYS A 73 -4.62 32.26 -20.25
N THR A 74 -3.57 32.72 -20.90
CA THR A 74 -3.67 33.51 -22.14
C THR A 74 -4.12 32.63 -23.31
N VAL A 75 -3.63 31.38 -23.39
CA VAL A 75 -4.08 30.42 -24.41
C VAL A 75 -5.52 30.00 -24.15
N GLN A 76 -5.94 29.84 -22.91
CA GLN A 76 -7.31 29.49 -22.53
C GLN A 76 -8.31 30.62 -22.83
N ALA A 77 -7.88 31.88 -22.72
CA ALA A 77 -8.71 33.07 -23.08
C ALA A 77 -8.88 33.27 -24.59
N GLN A 78 -8.04 32.66 -25.42
CA GLN A 78 -8.09 32.71 -26.88
C GLN A 78 -8.81 31.52 -27.53
N GLN A 79 -9.26 30.53 -26.74
CA GLN A 79 -10.10 29.45 -27.27
C GLN A 79 -11.52 29.96 -27.56
N PRO A 80 -12.09 29.64 -28.72
CA PRO A 80 -13.48 30.00 -29.00
C PRO A 80 -14.39 29.36 -27.96
N VAL A 81 -15.30 30.12 -27.38
CA VAL A 81 -16.30 29.65 -26.42
C VAL A 81 -17.04 28.47 -27.06
N ALA A 82 -16.78 27.28 -26.53
CA ALA A 82 -17.50 26.09 -26.96
C ALA A 82 -18.99 26.31 -26.78
N ALA A 83 -19.76 26.00 -27.82
CA ALA A 83 -21.21 26.12 -27.82
C ALA A 83 -21.81 25.54 -26.53
N GLN A 84 -22.68 26.30 -25.87
CA GLN A 84 -23.36 25.88 -24.65
C GLN A 84 -24.09 24.57 -24.91
N VAL A 85 -23.62 23.51 -24.20
CA VAL A 85 -24.32 22.23 -24.18
C VAL A 85 -25.62 22.42 -23.42
N PRO A 86 -26.78 22.03 -23.96
CA PRO A 86 -28.06 22.15 -23.25
C PRO A 86 -28.01 21.42 -21.92
N ALA A 87 -28.46 22.04 -20.86
CA ALA A 87 -28.57 21.47 -19.53
C ALA A 87 -29.50 20.25 -19.57
N GLY A 88 -28.95 19.06 -19.37
CA GLY A 88 -29.70 17.83 -19.21
C GLY A 88 -29.19 16.69 -20.11
N LYS A 89 -28.53 15.70 -19.46
CA LYS A 89 -28.24 14.39 -19.99
C LYS A 89 -26.95 14.16 -20.81
N GLN A 90 -25.82 14.65 -20.36
CA GLN A 90 -24.58 13.90 -20.71
C GLN A 90 -23.73 13.72 -19.45
N PRO A 91 -23.39 12.48 -19.06
CA PRO A 91 -22.36 12.28 -18.06
C PRO A 91 -21.06 12.86 -18.63
N ILE A 92 -20.27 13.52 -17.80
CA ILE A 92 -18.93 14.08 -18.09
C ILE A 92 -17.96 13.05 -18.73
N GLN A 93 -18.40 11.83 -18.91
CA GLN A 93 -17.62 10.64 -19.33
C GLN A 93 -17.43 10.48 -20.83
N VAL A 94 -17.95 11.35 -21.68
CA VAL A 94 -17.87 11.23 -23.15
C VAL A 94 -17.35 12.52 -23.78
N THR A 95 -16.21 13.00 -23.33
CA THR A 95 -15.51 14.08 -24.03
C THR A 95 -14.19 13.52 -24.58
N THR A 96 -13.99 13.67 -25.89
CA THR A 96 -12.67 13.41 -26.50
C THR A 96 -11.69 14.42 -25.91
N ILE A 97 -10.91 14.00 -24.92
CA ILE A 97 -9.99 14.86 -24.16
C ILE A 97 -8.73 15.21 -24.97
N THR A 98 -8.43 14.44 -26.02
CA THR A 98 -7.27 14.66 -26.88
C THR A 98 -7.71 14.90 -28.32
N PRO A 99 -7.44 16.09 -28.90
CA PRO A 99 -7.52 16.30 -30.35
C PRO A 99 -6.54 15.31 -31.03
N GLY A 100 -7.05 14.33 -31.73
CA GLY A 100 -6.22 13.29 -32.35
C GLY A 100 -6.35 11.89 -31.75
N ALA A 101 -7.21 11.69 -30.74
CA ALA A 101 -7.59 10.34 -30.33
C ALA A 101 -8.27 9.60 -31.48
N ALA A 102 -7.91 8.34 -31.70
CA ALA A 102 -8.57 7.50 -32.71
C ALA A 102 -10.08 7.44 -32.46
N PRO A 103 -10.93 7.39 -33.51
CA PRO A 103 -12.35 7.15 -33.36
C PRO A 103 -12.63 5.93 -32.48
N GLY A 104 -13.67 5.96 -31.65
CA GLY A 104 -14.01 4.89 -30.71
C GLY A 104 -13.21 4.88 -29.40
N THR A 105 -12.37 5.88 -29.13
CA THR A 105 -11.65 5.99 -27.86
C THR A 105 -12.58 6.57 -26.76
N THR A 106 -12.63 5.86 -25.62
CA THR A 106 -13.36 6.28 -24.41
C THR A 106 -12.37 6.49 -23.29
N VAL A 107 -12.50 7.62 -22.58
CA VAL A 107 -11.71 7.93 -21.37
C VAL A 107 -12.63 7.86 -20.16
N LYS A 108 -12.20 7.15 -19.12
CA LYS A 108 -12.94 6.99 -17.86
C LYS A 108 -12.08 7.49 -16.72
N ILE A 109 -12.63 8.38 -15.93
CA ILE A 109 -12.03 8.88 -14.70
C ILE A 109 -12.90 8.40 -13.55
N GLY A 110 -12.27 7.87 -12.51
CA GLY A 110 -12.98 7.37 -11.35
C GLY A 110 -12.10 7.33 -10.11
N GLY A 111 -12.72 6.96 -9.00
CA GLY A 111 -12.02 6.86 -7.74
C GLY A 111 -12.94 7.08 -6.56
N PHE A 112 -12.34 7.35 -5.43
CA PHE A 112 -13.07 7.73 -4.21
C PHE A 112 -12.17 8.52 -3.26
N ILE A 113 -12.80 9.36 -2.47
CA ILE A 113 -12.21 9.93 -1.26
C ILE A 113 -12.69 9.08 -0.08
N LYS A 114 -11.76 8.65 0.76
CA LYS A 114 -12.03 7.83 1.94
C LYS A 114 -11.30 8.42 3.15
N ALA A 115 -12.04 8.61 4.24
CA ALA A 115 -11.46 8.98 5.53
C ALA A 115 -11.75 7.88 6.55
N ASP A 116 -10.72 7.50 7.30
CA ASP A 116 -10.73 6.46 8.31
C ASP A 116 -10.34 7.03 9.66
N PHE A 117 -11.04 6.60 10.70
CA PHE A 117 -10.79 6.92 12.11
C PHE A 117 -10.68 5.60 12.86
N LEU A 118 -9.54 5.35 13.49
CA LEU A 118 -9.22 4.08 14.12
C LEU A 118 -8.93 4.29 15.60
N ALA A 119 -9.44 3.38 16.43
CA ALA A 119 -9.06 3.22 17.82
C ALA A 119 -8.53 1.79 18.00
N THR A 120 -7.26 1.65 18.37
CA THR A 120 -6.55 0.36 18.41
C THR A 120 -5.98 0.11 19.79
N GLN A 121 -6.09 -1.11 20.29
CA GLN A 121 -5.46 -1.57 21.53
C GLN A 121 -4.89 -2.97 21.32
N THR A 122 -3.71 -3.24 21.89
CA THR A 122 -3.02 -4.54 21.82
C THR A 122 -2.73 -5.08 23.21
N SER A 123 -2.61 -6.41 23.35
CA SER A 123 -2.33 -7.06 24.64
C SER A 123 -0.89 -6.90 25.11
N ASP A 124 0.07 -6.82 24.19
CA ASP A 124 1.49 -7.04 24.47
C ASP A 124 2.42 -5.89 24.05
N GLY A 125 1.95 -4.68 24.05
CA GLY A 125 2.72 -3.48 23.72
C GLY A 125 2.09 -2.69 22.59
N GLN A 126 2.59 -1.49 22.35
CA GLN A 126 2.09 -0.60 21.30
C GLN A 126 2.60 -1.01 19.92
N LEU A 127 1.80 -0.75 18.90
CA LEU A 127 2.31 -0.71 17.52
C LEU A 127 3.35 0.41 17.42
N ALA A 128 4.48 0.13 16.77
CA ALA A 128 5.55 1.12 16.61
C ALA A 128 5.02 2.39 15.92
N ASP A 129 5.63 3.53 16.25
CA ASP A 129 5.35 4.79 15.58
C ASP A 129 5.62 4.65 14.07
N ASP A 130 4.77 5.29 13.26
CA ASP A 130 4.79 5.22 11.80
C ASP A 130 4.60 3.81 11.19
N ALA A 131 4.33 2.78 12.02
CA ALA A 131 4.07 1.45 11.53
C ALA A 131 2.81 1.43 10.64
N THR A 132 2.90 0.73 9.52
CA THR A 132 1.79 0.52 8.59
C THR A 132 0.55 -0.07 9.29
N GLY A 133 0.76 -0.93 10.29
CA GLY A 133 -0.28 -1.54 11.12
C GLY A 133 -1.14 -0.56 11.90
N ARG A 134 -0.73 0.71 12.07
CA ARG A 134 -1.56 1.76 12.66
C ARG A 134 -2.65 2.27 11.70
N ALA A 135 -2.43 2.17 10.38
CA ALA A 135 -3.37 2.65 9.37
C ALA A 135 -4.30 1.55 8.84
N LEU A 136 -3.85 0.31 8.80
CA LEU A 136 -4.62 -0.88 8.40
C LEU A 136 -4.23 -2.07 9.27
N TYR A 137 -5.01 -3.13 9.25
CA TYR A 137 -4.66 -4.34 9.97
C TYR A 137 -3.58 -5.14 9.23
N LEU A 138 -2.42 -5.30 9.87
CA LEU A 138 -1.33 -6.18 9.44
C LEU A 138 -1.09 -7.22 10.54
N PRO A 139 -1.51 -8.48 10.36
CA PRO A 139 -1.43 -9.51 11.38
C PRO A 139 -0.01 -9.71 11.94
N GLY A 140 1.00 -9.72 11.06
CA GLY A 140 2.41 -9.88 11.43
C GLY A 140 2.98 -8.76 12.31
N GLN A 141 2.32 -7.61 12.38
CA GLN A 141 2.72 -6.49 13.24
C GLN A 141 2.01 -6.47 14.60
N THR A 142 1.08 -7.41 14.86
CA THR A 142 0.49 -7.56 16.20
C THR A 142 1.58 -7.95 17.19
N PRO A 143 1.84 -7.13 18.24
CA PRO A 143 2.91 -7.39 19.19
C PRO A 143 2.65 -8.68 19.99
N VAL A 144 3.70 -9.46 20.22
CA VAL A 144 3.69 -10.65 21.08
C VAL A 144 4.83 -10.51 22.07
N ALA A 145 4.61 -10.80 23.33
CA ALA A 145 5.62 -10.69 24.39
C ALA A 145 6.90 -11.45 24.01
N GLY A 146 8.05 -10.73 24.00
CA GLY A 146 9.35 -11.28 23.60
C GLY A 146 9.59 -11.43 22.09
N ALA A 147 8.58 -11.12 21.25
CA ALA A 147 8.71 -11.07 19.80
C ALA A 147 8.18 -9.71 19.28
N GLY A 148 8.82 -8.63 19.71
CA GLY A 148 8.44 -7.24 19.40
C GLY A 148 7.47 -6.61 20.39
N GLY A 149 6.93 -7.36 21.35
CA GLY A 149 6.02 -6.88 22.35
C GLY A 149 6.64 -6.71 23.75
N SER A 150 6.08 -5.82 24.56
CA SER A 150 6.52 -5.50 25.91
C SER A 150 5.92 -6.41 26.99
N GLY A 151 4.96 -7.26 26.67
CA GLY A 151 4.19 -8.08 27.61
C GLY A 151 3.21 -7.28 28.46
N LYS A 152 2.89 -6.03 28.07
CA LYS A 152 1.94 -5.17 28.74
C LYS A 152 0.91 -4.67 27.75
N ARG A 153 -0.36 -4.63 28.18
CA ARG A 153 -1.44 -4.06 27.37
C ARG A 153 -1.15 -2.60 27.04
N SER A 154 -1.35 -2.23 25.80
CA SER A 154 -1.21 -0.85 25.36
C SER A 154 -2.37 0.03 25.86
N ASP A 155 -2.14 1.34 25.90
CA ASP A 155 -3.23 2.29 25.86
C ASP A 155 -3.97 2.22 24.53
N VAL A 156 -5.14 2.86 24.46
CA VAL A 156 -5.87 2.99 23.19
C VAL A 156 -5.14 4.02 22.32
N ASP A 157 -4.71 3.59 21.14
CA ASP A 157 -4.07 4.43 20.13
C ASP A 157 -5.10 4.89 19.11
N TYR A 158 -5.18 6.21 18.91
CA TYR A 158 -6.08 6.84 17.95
C TYR A 158 -5.32 7.24 16.69
N ASN A 159 -5.86 6.90 15.52
CA ASN A 159 -5.31 7.31 14.25
C ASN A 159 -6.44 7.76 13.31
N ALA A 160 -6.19 8.79 12.52
CA ALA A 160 -7.12 9.27 11.51
C ALA A 160 -6.35 9.61 10.23
N HIS A 161 -6.83 9.16 9.09
CA HIS A 161 -6.16 9.40 7.81
C HIS A 161 -7.11 9.30 6.61
N ALA A 162 -6.65 9.82 5.47
CA ALA A 162 -7.30 9.70 4.16
C ALA A 162 -6.41 8.98 3.13
N LYS A 163 -5.38 8.21 3.57
CA LYS A 163 -4.36 7.56 2.72
C LYS A 163 -4.95 6.63 1.67
N PHE A 164 -6.11 6.05 1.92
CA PHE A 164 -6.74 5.08 1.02
C PHE A 164 -7.65 5.70 -0.02
N SER A 165 -7.73 7.04 -0.06
CA SER A 165 -8.34 7.76 -1.19
C SER A 165 -7.66 7.35 -2.49
N ARG A 166 -8.46 7.17 -3.54
CA ARG A 166 -8.01 6.52 -4.77
C ARG A 166 -8.43 7.32 -5.99
N PHE A 167 -7.55 7.32 -6.99
CA PHE A 167 -7.81 7.86 -8.30
C PHE A 167 -7.47 6.82 -9.37
N ASN A 168 -8.31 6.70 -10.40
CA ASN A 168 -8.02 5.86 -11.55
C ASN A 168 -8.38 6.55 -12.86
N LEU A 169 -7.67 6.14 -13.92
CA LEU A 169 -7.85 6.55 -15.31
C LEU A 169 -7.89 5.30 -16.17
N GLY A 170 -8.97 5.13 -16.93
CA GLY A 170 -9.10 4.10 -17.95
C GLY A 170 -9.17 4.72 -19.34
N ILE A 171 -8.52 4.11 -20.31
CA ILE A 171 -8.60 4.46 -21.72
C ILE A 171 -8.94 3.19 -22.48
N ASP A 172 -10.05 3.16 -23.19
CA ASP A 172 -10.52 2.04 -23.99
C ASP A 172 -10.69 2.47 -25.43
N ASN A 173 -10.31 1.62 -26.37
CA ASN A 173 -10.55 1.78 -27.79
C ASN A 173 -11.07 0.49 -28.40
N VAL A 174 -12.03 0.61 -29.28
CA VAL A 174 -12.53 -0.50 -30.10
C VAL A 174 -12.38 -0.10 -31.57
N SER A 175 -11.56 -0.82 -32.31
CA SER A 175 -11.36 -0.59 -33.74
C SER A 175 -12.59 -1.03 -34.56
N ASP A 176 -12.71 -0.55 -35.78
CA ASP A 176 -13.78 -0.95 -36.73
C ASP A 176 -13.79 -2.46 -36.97
N ALA A 177 -12.64 -3.13 -36.86
CA ALA A 177 -12.52 -4.61 -36.99
C ALA A 177 -12.91 -5.33 -35.66
N GLY A 178 -13.39 -4.61 -34.62
CA GLY A 178 -13.81 -5.19 -33.35
C GLY A 178 -12.66 -5.53 -32.39
N ASN A 179 -11.40 -5.18 -32.72
CA ASN A 179 -10.28 -5.35 -31.79
C ASN A 179 -10.39 -4.35 -30.64
N LYS A 180 -10.17 -4.84 -29.43
CA LYS A 180 -10.21 -4.05 -28.19
C LYS A 180 -8.80 -3.80 -27.69
N ALA A 181 -8.47 -2.55 -27.40
CA ALA A 181 -7.24 -2.17 -26.76
C ALA A 181 -7.52 -1.10 -25.71
N GLY A 182 -6.68 -1.02 -24.69
CA GLY A 182 -6.82 0.02 -23.69
C GLY A 182 -5.69 0.00 -22.68
N ALA A 183 -5.79 0.94 -21.74
CA ALA A 183 -4.89 1.06 -20.62
C ALA A 183 -5.65 1.44 -19.36
N PHE A 184 -5.15 1.02 -18.22
CA PHE A 184 -5.70 1.37 -16.92
C PHE A 184 -4.59 1.75 -15.97
N PHE A 185 -4.80 2.85 -15.27
CA PHE A 185 -3.91 3.37 -14.24
C PHE A 185 -4.70 3.62 -12.95
N GLU A 186 -4.18 3.19 -11.81
CA GLU A 186 -4.77 3.45 -10.51
C GLU A 186 -3.68 3.73 -9.47
N MET A 187 -3.92 4.74 -8.64
CA MET A 187 -3.06 5.11 -7.53
C MET A 187 -3.87 5.40 -6.26
N ASP A 188 -3.21 5.26 -5.11
CA ASP A 188 -3.64 5.78 -3.81
C ASP A 188 -2.49 6.50 -3.11
N PHE A 189 -2.69 6.94 -1.86
CA PHE A 189 -1.70 7.70 -1.10
C PHE A 189 -1.09 6.86 0.03
N PHE A 190 -0.97 5.56 -0.19
CA PHE A 190 -0.42 4.63 0.80
C PHE A 190 1.09 4.43 0.67
N GLY A 191 1.77 5.10 -0.26
CA GLY A 191 3.23 5.05 -0.45
C GLY A 191 4.00 5.63 0.74
N ASN A 192 5.32 5.54 0.64
CA ASN A 192 6.21 6.13 1.63
C ASN A 192 5.89 7.63 1.79
N SER A 193 5.82 8.07 3.04
CA SER A 193 5.56 9.44 3.38
C SER A 193 6.70 10.36 2.88
N LEU A 194 6.33 11.45 2.21
CA LEU A 194 7.24 12.56 1.90
C LEU A 194 7.42 13.52 3.09
N GLY A 195 6.77 13.27 4.18
CA GLY A 195 6.76 13.97 5.44
C GLY A 195 6.13 13.08 6.51
N ASN A 196 5.64 13.65 7.58
CA ASN A 196 4.97 12.94 8.66
C ASN A 196 3.69 13.64 9.10
N GLN A 197 2.96 13.02 10.01
CA GLN A 197 1.73 13.59 10.57
C GLN A 197 1.96 14.88 11.38
N THR A 198 3.18 15.09 11.86
CA THR A 198 3.55 16.24 12.68
C THR A 198 3.40 17.57 11.92
N ALA A 199 3.71 17.58 10.62
CA ALA A 199 3.63 18.80 9.81
C ALA A 199 2.25 18.94 9.12
N THR A 200 2.03 18.22 8.01
CA THR A 200 0.87 18.43 7.12
C THR A 200 0.20 17.15 6.67
N ASN A 201 0.47 16.00 7.30
CA ASN A 201 -0.02 14.67 6.87
C ASN A 201 0.29 14.39 5.40
N THR A 202 1.52 14.64 4.97
CA THR A 202 1.97 14.41 3.59
C THR A 202 2.20 12.92 3.36
N TYR A 203 1.59 12.37 2.31
CA TYR A 203 1.70 10.95 1.96
C TYR A 203 2.18 10.78 0.53
N GLY A 204 3.00 9.75 0.30
CA GLY A 204 3.48 9.40 -1.03
C GLY A 204 2.43 8.66 -1.86
N VAL A 205 2.50 8.83 -3.17
CA VAL A 205 1.64 8.10 -4.11
C VAL A 205 2.13 6.66 -4.27
N THR A 206 1.19 5.71 -4.27
CA THR A 206 1.44 4.29 -4.56
C THR A 206 0.82 3.91 -5.89
N LEU A 207 1.63 3.37 -6.79
CA LEU A 207 1.13 2.74 -8.02
C LEU A 207 0.45 1.43 -7.66
N ARG A 208 -0.86 1.35 -7.90
CA ARG A 208 -1.64 0.14 -7.65
C ARG A 208 -1.75 -0.71 -8.91
N HIS A 209 -2.26 -0.11 -9.97
CA HIS A 209 -2.42 -0.72 -11.27
C HIS A 209 -1.84 0.19 -12.35
N ALA A 210 -1.11 -0.39 -13.28
CA ALA A 210 -0.65 0.25 -14.51
C ALA A 210 -0.48 -0.85 -15.55
N TYR A 211 -1.46 -1.03 -16.41
CA TYR A 211 -1.41 -2.06 -17.43
C TYR A 211 -2.10 -1.60 -18.71
N MET A 212 -1.68 -2.20 -19.82
CA MET A 212 -2.38 -2.15 -21.08
C MET A 212 -3.00 -3.52 -21.39
N TYR A 213 -4.02 -3.52 -22.21
CA TYR A 213 -4.57 -4.76 -22.77
C TYR A 213 -4.81 -4.63 -24.27
N TRP A 214 -4.74 -5.76 -24.94
CA TRP A 214 -5.09 -5.91 -26.34
C TRP A 214 -5.79 -7.27 -26.55
N ASN A 215 -7.09 -7.21 -26.87
CA ASN A 215 -7.97 -8.37 -26.93
C ASN A 215 -7.87 -9.23 -25.66
N ASN A 216 -7.29 -10.43 -25.77
CA ASN A 216 -7.16 -11.40 -24.68
C ASN A 216 -5.87 -11.23 -23.86
N TRP A 217 -4.96 -10.35 -24.29
CA TRP A 217 -3.67 -10.11 -23.66
C TRP A 217 -3.70 -8.92 -22.73
N LEU A 218 -2.97 -9.02 -21.64
CA LEU A 218 -2.69 -7.93 -20.71
C LEU A 218 -1.19 -7.91 -20.41
N ALA A 219 -0.60 -6.71 -20.37
CA ALA A 219 0.78 -6.51 -19.95
C ALA A 219 0.86 -5.33 -19.00
N GLY A 220 1.59 -5.47 -17.90
CA GLY A 220 1.78 -4.45 -16.86
C GLY A 220 1.46 -4.93 -15.46
N GLN A 221 1.38 -4.00 -14.52
CA GLN A 221 1.16 -4.28 -13.10
C GLN A 221 -0.33 -4.30 -12.76
N THR A 222 -0.79 -5.41 -12.21
CA THR A 222 -2.16 -5.55 -11.67
C THR A 222 -2.19 -6.69 -10.64
N TRP A 223 -3.39 -7.04 -10.15
CA TRP A 223 -3.56 -8.20 -9.29
C TRP A 223 -2.95 -9.45 -9.92
N SER A 224 -2.20 -10.21 -9.13
CA SER A 224 -1.74 -11.53 -9.52
C SER A 224 -2.91 -12.37 -10.05
N ASN A 225 -2.67 -13.16 -11.06
CA ASN A 225 -3.66 -14.09 -11.61
C ASN A 225 -4.01 -15.21 -10.61
N PHE A 226 -3.15 -15.44 -9.60
CA PHE A 226 -3.40 -16.35 -8.49
C PHE A 226 -4.47 -15.81 -7.51
N MET A 227 -4.67 -14.48 -7.44
CA MET A 227 -5.66 -13.83 -6.58
C MET A 227 -7.04 -13.73 -7.24
N ASP A 228 -8.11 -13.98 -6.48
CA ASP A 228 -9.49 -13.67 -6.86
C ASP A 228 -10.03 -12.43 -6.13
N ALA A 229 -9.93 -11.27 -6.74
CA ALA A 229 -10.46 -10.04 -6.14
C ALA A 229 -12.01 -10.05 -6.02
N ALA A 230 -12.72 -10.88 -6.80
CA ALA A 230 -14.18 -10.98 -6.73
C ALA A 230 -14.68 -11.76 -5.51
N SER A 231 -13.81 -12.54 -4.87
CA SER A 231 -14.12 -13.28 -3.64
C SER A 231 -14.00 -12.43 -2.37
N LEU A 232 -13.45 -11.21 -2.44
CA LEU A 232 -13.24 -10.36 -1.27
C LEU A 232 -14.56 -9.91 -0.64
N PRO A 233 -14.76 -10.11 0.69
CA PRO A 233 -15.88 -9.52 1.42
C PRO A 233 -15.67 -8.02 1.64
N GLU A 234 -16.76 -7.28 1.84
CA GLU A 234 -16.70 -5.85 2.11
C GLU A 234 -16.27 -5.59 3.57
N ALA A 235 -15.25 -4.75 3.75
CA ALA A 235 -14.73 -4.35 5.06
C ALA A 235 -14.49 -2.84 5.11
N ALA A 236 -14.45 -2.26 6.32
CA ALA A 236 -14.00 -0.89 6.53
C ALA A 236 -12.48 -0.79 6.44
N ASP A 237 -11.77 -1.81 6.91
CA ASP A 237 -10.33 -1.94 6.73
C ASP A 237 -9.94 -1.96 5.24
N PHE A 238 -8.69 -1.59 4.94
CA PHE A 238 -8.19 -1.50 3.57
C PHE A 238 -8.22 -2.83 2.81
N VAL A 239 -7.96 -3.93 3.49
CA VAL A 239 -7.90 -5.29 2.91
C VAL A 239 -9.10 -6.12 3.35
N GLY A 240 -9.48 -6.05 4.63
CA GLY A 240 -10.48 -6.90 5.24
C GLY A 240 -9.86 -8.18 5.80
N PRO A 241 -10.05 -9.37 5.19
CA PRO A 241 -9.61 -10.65 5.73
C PRO A 241 -8.11 -10.87 5.60
N THR A 242 -7.30 -9.92 6.10
CA THR A 242 -5.84 -9.87 5.88
C THR A 242 -5.14 -11.14 6.31
N ASP A 243 -5.60 -11.79 7.37
CA ASP A 243 -4.97 -13.03 7.87
C ASP A 243 -4.96 -14.15 6.82
N GLY A 244 -5.99 -14.25 5.98
CA GLY A 244 -6.17 -15.40 5.10
C GLY A 244 -6.24 -15.08 3.60
N VAL A 245 -6.10 -13.82 3.21
CA VAL A 245 -6.29 -13.38 1.83
C VAL A 245 -5.02 -13.51 0.99
N LEU A 246 -5.17 -13.90 -0.28
CA LEU A 246 -4.16 -13.64 -1.31
C LEU A 246 -4.27 -12.18 -1.73
N PHE A 247 -3.18 -11.39 -1.57
CA PHE A 247 -3.23 -9.94 -1.81
C PHE A 247 -1.91 -9.42 -2.39
N VAL A 248 -1.65 -9.71 -3.65
CA VAL A 248 -0.44 -9.30 -4.34
C VAL A 248 -0.76 -8.66 -5.69
N ARG A 249 -0.09 -7.57 -5.98
CA ARG A 249 -0.03 -6.95 -7.31
C ARG A 249 1.39 -7.02 -7.81
N GLN A 250 1.56 -7.42 -9.08
CA GLN A 250 2.88 -7.48 -9.69
C GLN A 250 2.80 -7.32 -11.21
N ALA A 251 3.93 -6.95 -11.82
CA ALA A 251 4.07 -6.87 -13.25
C ALA A 251 3.91 -8.26 -13.87
N GLN A 252 3.21 -8.35 -14.99
CA GLN A 252 2.88 -9.62 -15.61
C GLN A 252 2.53 -9.47 -17.09
N ILE A 253 2.62 -10.57 -17.80
CA ILE A 253 1.96 -10.78 -19.10
C ILE A 253 0.94 -11.88 -18.89
N ARG A 254 -0.34 -11.59 -19.19
CA ARG A 254 -1.46 -12.50 -18.97
C ARG A 254 -2.25 -12.71 -20.26
N TYR A 255 -2.61 -13.94 -20.54
CA TYR A 255 -3.60 -14.30 -21.53
C TYR A 255 -4.88 -14.80 -20.85
N THR A 256 -6.04 -14.33 -21.32
CA THR A 256 -7.35 -14.72 -20.77
C THR A 256 -8.29 -15.09 -21.90
N GLN A 257 -8.93 -16.26 -21.80
CA GLN A 257 -9.96 -16.70 -22.74
C GLN A 257 -11.10 -17.41 -22.00
N GLY A 258 -12.29 -16.82 -22.06
CA GLY A 258 -13.43 -17.32 -21.28
C GLY A 258 -13.16 -17.30 -19.78
N GLY A 259 -13.29 -18.45 -19.13
CA GLY A 259 -12.95 -18.61 -17.70
C GLY A 259 -11.47 -18.89 -17.43
N PHE A 260 -10.70 -19.24 -18.44
CA PHE A 260 -9.28 -19.60 -18.30
C PHE A 260 -8.36 -18.39 -18.39
N SER A 261 -7.34 -18.34 -17.56
CA SER A 261 -6.24 -17.40 -17.68
C SER A 261 -4.91 -18.01 -17.24
N VAL A 262 -3.84 -17.58 -17.92
CA VAL A 262 -2.45 -17.93 -17.62
C VAL A 262 -1.61 -16.65 -17.62
N ALA A 263 -0.70 -16.52 -16.65
CA ALA A 263 0.21 -15.39 -16.61
C ALA A 263 1.62 -15.82 -16.23
N LEU A 264 2.59 -15.04 -16.76
CA LEU A 264 3.98 -15.00 -16.31
C LEU A 264 4.12 -13.70 -15.50
N GLU A 265 4.50 -13.82 -14.24
CA GLU A 265 4.52 -12.73 -13.29
C GLU A 265 5.93 -12.49 -12.76
N ASN A 266 6.22 -11.27 -12.32
CA ASN A 266 7.54 -10.90 -11.82
C ASN A 266 7.94 -11.76 -10.61
N PRO A 267 9.08 -12.47 -10.65
CA PRO A 267 9.53 -13.28 -9.54
C PRO A 267 10.10 -12.39 -8.42
N GLU A 268 9.84 -12.76 -7.20
CA GLU A 268 10.40 -12.15 -6.00
C GLU A 268 10.44 -13.19 -4.91
N THR A 269 11.56 -13.39 -4.22
CA THR A 269 11.67 -14.31 -3.09
C THR A 269 11.84 -13.51 -1.81
N THR A 270 10.95 -13.69 -0.85
CA THR A 270 11.11 -13.18 0.51
C THR A 270 11.78 -14.22 1.39
N LEU A 271 12.76 -13.81 2.19
CA LEU A 271 13.64 -14.66 2.96
C LEU A 271 13.62 -14.28 4.45
N LEU A 272 13.65 -15.28 5.33
CA LEU A 272 14.01 -15.11 6.73
C LEU A 272 15.29 -15.90 7.01
N THR A 273 16.24 -15.24 7.66
CA THR A 273 17.47 -15.89 8.14
C THR A 273 17.49 -15.85 9.65
N GLY A 274 17.46 -17.02 10.29
CA GLY A 274 17.54 -17.16 11.72
C GLY A 274 18.99 -17.21 12.18
N THR A 275 19.29 -16.51 13.27
CA THR A 275 20.60 -16.58 13.94
C THR A 275 20.39 -16.73 15.43
N ARG A 276 21.07 -17.71 16.03
CA ARG A 276 21.07 -17.91 17.47
C ARG A 276 22.37 -17.38 18.07
N ASN A 277 22.28 -16.46 19.00
CA ASN A 277 23.46 -15.99 19.73
C ASN A 277 24.03 -17.16 20.58
N PRO A 278 25.30 -17.57 20.39
CA PRO A 278 25.85 -18.71 21.06
C PRO A 278 26.09 -18.52 22.58
N ILE A 279 26.14 -17.24 23.01
CA ILE A 279 26.39 -16.91 24.43
C ILE A 279 25.06 -16.76 25.19
N THR A 280 24.10 -15.99 24.63
CA THR A 280 22.85 -15.70 25.31
C THR A 280 21.73 -16.67 24.98
N GLY A 281 21.89 -17.46 23.92
CA GLY A 281 20.85 -18.33 23.37
C GLY A 281 19.70 -17.58 22.67
N ALA A 282 19.78 -16.25 22.58
CA ALA A 282 18.74 -15.43 21.96
C ALA A 282 18.68 -15.65 20.45
N TRP A 283 17.45 -15.71 19.92
CA TRP A 283 17.18 -15.79 18.50
C TRP A 283 16.94 -14.42 17.88
N THR A 284 17.45 -14.23 16.67
CA THR A 284 17.20 -13.04 15.85
C THR A 284 16.87 -13.53 14.44
N ASN A 285 15.76 -13.01 13.88
CA ASN A 285 15.38 -13.27 12.49
C ASN A 285 15.56 -12.01 11.68
N VAL A 286 16.26 -12.11 10.56
CA VAL A 286 16.49 -11.03 9.62
C VAL A 286 15.70 -11.30 8.36
N ALA A 287 14.82 -10.38 8.00
CA ALA A 287 14.08 -10.42 6.75
C ALA A 287 14.90 -9.78 5.62
N SER A 288 14.89 -10.43 4.47
CA SER A 288 15.49 -9.92 3.23
C SER A 288 14.67 -10.35 2.01
N ASN A 289 14.99 -9.75 0.86
CA ASN A 289 14.37 -10.10 -0.41
C ASN A 289 15.44 -10.45 -1.44
N SER A 290 15.06 -11.29 -2.39
CA SER A 290 15.88 -11.58 -3.56
C SER A 290 15.02 -11.47 -4.82
N ASP A 291 15.43 -10.58 -5.73
CA ASP A 291 14.86 -10.41 -7.07
C ASP A 291 15.63 -11.20 -8.15
N ARG A 292 16.48 -12.14 -7.74
CA ARG A 292 17.39 -12.92 -8.58
C ARG A 292 16.74 -14.14 -9.25
N GLY A 293 15.41 -14.26 -9.22
CA GLY A 293 14.71 -15.36 -9.88
C GLY A 293 15.05 -15.42 -11.37
N ALA A 294 15.49 -16.59 -11.85
CA ALA A 294 15.76 -16.83 -13.26
C ALA A 294 14.48 -17.13 -14.05
N LEU A 295 13.44 -17.62 -13.38
CA LEU A 295 12.15 -17.98 -13.97
C LEU A 295 11.05 -17.09 -13.41
N PRO A 296 10.13 -16.58 -14.25
CA PRO A 296 8.94 -15.87 -13.76
C PRO A 296 8.02 -16.82 -13.00
N ASP A 297 7.22 -16.28 -12.08
CA ASP A 297 6.14 -17.03 -11.44
C ASP A 297 5.08 -17.37 -12.49
N LEU A 298 4.80 -18.66 -12.69
CA LEU A 298 3.74 -19.14 -13.59
C LEU A 298 2.45 -19.28 -12.81
N THR A 299 1.40 -18.55 -13.22
CA THR A 299 0.08 -18.63 -12.58
C THR A 299 -0.98 -19.07 -13.57
N LEU A 300 -1.85 -19.95 -13.10
CA LEU A 300 -2.98 -20.51 -13.86
C LEU A 300 -4.26 -20.25 -13.07
N ARG A 301 -5.35 -19.95 -13.76
CA ARG A 301 -6.65 -19.81 -13.13
C ARG A 301 -7.77 -20.23 -14.07
N TYR A 302 -8.82 -20.83 -13.50
CA TYR A 302 -10.10 -21.03 -14.15
C TYR A 302 -11.25 -20.55 -13.25
N GLY A 303 -12.14 -19.73 -13.79
CA GLY A 303 -13.28 -19.15 -13.08
C GLY A 303 -14.62 -19.47 -13.76
N TRP A 304 -15.59 -19.80 -12.94
CA TRP A 304 -17.00 -19.96 -13.32
C TRP A 304 -17.84 -18.84 -12.73
N LYS A 305 -18.84 -18.41 -13.45
CA LYS A 305 -19.80 -17.41 -12.99
C LYS A 305 -21.21 -17.73 -13.46
N GLY A 306 -22.18 -17.35 -12.66
CA GLY A 306 -23.61 -17.50 -12.96
C GLY A 306 -24.44 -16.71 -11.96
N ASP A 307 -25.76 -16.88 -11.99
CA ASP A 307 -26.68 -16.20 -11.07
C ASP A 307 -26.47 -16.65 -9.62
N TRP A 308 -25.91 -17.83 -9.42
CA TRP A 308 -25.52 -18.36 -8.11
C TRP A 308 -24.28 -17.67 -7.51
N GLY A 309 -23.52 -16.91 -8.30
CA GLY A 309 -22.31 -16.23 -7.89
C GLY A 309 -21.09 -16.54 -8.76
N THR A 310 -19.91 -16.70 -8.11
CA THR A 310 -18.64 -17.03 -8.78
C THR A 310 -17.91 -18.12 -8.01
N PHE A 311 -17.15 -18.94 -8.73
CA PHE A 311 -16.21 -19.91 -8.19
C PHE A 311 -14.95 -19.88 -9.06
N GLY A 312 -13.77 -19.98 -8.44
CA GLY A 312 -12.51 -20.01 -9.16
C GLY A 312 -11.51 -20.94 -8.50
N VAL A 313 -10.66 -21.54 -9.33
CA VAL A 313 -9.51 -22.32 -8.90
C VAL A 313 -8.28 -21.71 -9.53
N GLY A 314 -7.20 -21.55 -8.77
CA GLY A 314 -5.94 -21.03 -9.23
C GLY A 314 -4.76 -21.86 -8.76
N ALA A 315 -3.66 -21.79 -9.50
CA ALA A 315 -2.39 -22.41 -9.17
C ALA A 315 -1.24 -21.45 -9.43
N VAL A 316 -0.18 -21.57 -8.64
CA VAL A 316 1.10 -20.88 -8.85
C VAL A 316 2.23 -21.89 -8.76
N VAL A 317 3.21 -21.78 -9.66
CA VAL A 317 4.51 -22.46 -9.58
C VAL A 317 5.59 -21.40 -9.73
N ARG A 318 6.59 -21.45 -8.87
CA ARG A 318 7.61 -20.40 -8.79
C ARG A 318 8.97 -20.94 -8.40
N GLN A 319 10.02 -20.28 -8.85
CA GLN A 319 11.36 -20.47 -8.35
C GLN A 319 11.62 -19.53 -7.17
N LEU A 320 11.97 -20.09 -6.03
CA LEU A 320 12.55 -19.36 -4.91
C LEU A 320 14.06 -19.34 -5.14
N LYS A 321 14.70 -18.18 -5.07
CA LYS A 321 16.13 -18.08 -5.31
C LYS A 321 16.76 -17.00 -4.43
N VAL A 322 17.94 -17.33 -3.89
CA VAL A 322 18.91 -16.37 -3.36
C VAL A 322 20.19 -16.48 -4.17
N ASP A 323 20.73 -15.36 -4.59
CA ASP A 323 22.03 -15.25 -5.27
C ASP A 323 22.69 -13.95 -4.79
N ASN A 324 23.66 -14.08 -3.90
CA ASN A 324 24.37 -12.95 -3.32
C ASN A 324 25.87 -13.19 -3.36
N GLN A 325 26.51 -12.65 -4.38
CA GLN A 325 27.95 -12.80 -4.60
C GLN A 325 28.83 -12.27 -3.45
N ALA A 326 28.32 -11.29 -2.68
CA ALA A 326 29.08 -10.73 -1.55
C ALA A 326 29.14 -11.67 -0.34
N THR A 327 28.13 -12.51 -0.17
CA THR A 327 28.06 -13.51 0.92
C THR A 327 28.35 -14.92 0.46
N GLY A 328 28.38 -15.16 -0.86
CA GLY A 328 28.54 -16.49 -1.47
C GLY A 328 27.27 -17.33 -1.45
N ALA A 329 26.11 -16.75 -1.09
CA ALA A 329 24.83 -17.46 -1.09
C ALA A 329 24.37 -17.72 -2.54
N ASP A 330 24.08 -18.98 -2.89
CA ASP A 330 23.53 -19.39 -4.19
C ASP A 330 22.67 -20.64 -4.03
N ALA A 331 21.42 -20.44 -3.62
CA ALA A 331 20.48 -21.52 -3.41
C ALA A 331 19.17 -21.27 -4.15
N ASP A 332 18.54 -22.33 -4.64
CA ASP A 332 17.22 -22.27 -5.24
C ASP A 332 16.33 -23.47 -4.88
N LYS A 333 15.03 -23.27 -4.92
CA LYS A 333 13.98 -24.29 -4.73
C LYS A 333 12.76 -23.95 -5.56
N ILE A 334 11.98 -24.96 -5.89
CA ILE A 334 10.66 -24.77 -6.50
C ILE A 334 9.63 -24.71 -5.37
N GLY A 335 8.81 -23.68 -5.40
CA GLY A 335 7.64 -23.52 -4.56
C GLY A 335 6.38 -23.47 -5.41
N GLY A 336 5.21 -23.57 -4.77
CA GLY A 336 3.95 -23.47 -5.46
C GLY A 336 2.75 -23.65 -4.54
N GLY A 337 1.58 -23.36 -5.07
CA GLY A 337 0.35 -23.45 -4.29
C GLY A 337 -0.90 -23.48 -5.13
N LEU A 338 -1.99 -23.81 -4.46
CA LEU A 338 -3.33 -23.85 -5.00
C LEU A 338 -4.24 -22.90 -4.22
N THR A 339 -5.23 -22.35 -4.91
CA THR A 339 -6.30 -21.56 -4.29
C THR A 339 -7.64 -21.93 -4.89
N LEU A 340 -8.66 -21.91 -4.09
CA LEU A 340 -10.04 -21.92 -4.51
C LEU A 340 -10.82 -20.87 -3.74
N GLY A 341 -11.78 -20.23 -4.40
CA GLY A 341 -12.57 -19.19 -3.77
C GLY A 341 -13.67 -18.67 -4.68
N GLY A 342 -14.46 -17.76 -4.13
CA GLY A 342 -15.56 -17.16 -4.85
C GLY A 342 -16.55 -16.46 -3.94
N LYS A 343 -17.73 -16.24 -4.50
CA LYS A 343 -18.88 -15.75 -3.75
C LYS A 343 -20.12 -16.54 -4.13
N TRP A 344 -20.93 -16.84 -3.17
CA TRP A 344 -22.21 -17.50 -3.35
C TRP A 344 -23.35 -16.54 -3.01
N VAL A 345 -24.23 -16.31 -3.98
CA VAL A 345 -25.43 -15.47 -3.82
C VAL A 345 -26.56 -16.32 -3.26
N MET A 346 -27.06 -15.98 -2.09
CA MET A 346 -28.11 -16.68 -1.36
C MET A 346 -29.37 -15.81 -1.28
N GLY A 347 -30.25 -15.97 -2.25
CA GLY A 347 -31.45 -15.12 -2.37
C GLY A 347 -31.12 -13.68 -2.77
N SER A 348 -31.88 -12.71 -2.29
CA SER A 348 -31.76 -11.29 -2.66
C SER A 348 -30.96 -10.44 -1.66
N THR A 349 -30.71 -10.96 -0.46
CA THR A 349 -30.15 -10.21 0.67
C THR A 349 -28.79 -10.69 1.11
N ASP A 350 -28.44 -11.94 0.83
CA ASP A 350 -27.30 -12.60 1.43
C ASP A 350 -26.26 -13.00 0.38
N THR A 351 -25.00 -12.88 0.75
CA THR A 351 -23.87 -13.35 -0.06
C THR A 351 -22.79 -13.92 0.86
N LEU A 352 -22.30 -15.11 0.54
CA LEU A 352 -21.16 -15.72 1.19
C LEU A 352 -19.93 -15.53 0.32
N HIS A 353 -18.87 -14.96 0.87
CA HIS A 353 -17.55 -14.81 0.27
C HIS A 353 -16.60 -15.80 0.91
N TYR A 354 -15.76 -16.47 0.13
CA TYR A 354 -14.86 -17.48 0.69
C TYR A 354 -13.61 -17.65 -0.17
N GLN A 355 -12.52 -18.02 0.49
CA GLN A 355 -11.27 -18.43 -0.15
C GLN A 355 -10.54 -19.39 0.79
N ILE A 356 -9.88 -20.39 0.22
CA ILE A 356 -8.85 -21.21 0.85
C ILE A 356 -7.67 -21.35 -0.10
N SER A 357 -6.47 -21.29 0.45
CA SER A 357 -5.22 -21.36 -0.31
C SER A 357 -4.19 -22.13 0.49
N GLY A 358 -3.37 -22.94 -0.17
CA GLY A 358 -2.32 -23.68 0.49
C GLY A 358 -1.18 -24.00 -0.47
N GLY A 359 0.01 -24.19 0.09
CA GLY A 359 1.22 -24.51 -0.65
C GLY A 359 2.49 -24.24 0.12
N GLU A 360 3.62 -24.37 -0.54
CA GLU A 360 4.95 -24.10 0.00
C GLU A 360 5.62 -22.96 -0.77
N GLY A 361 6.28 -22.04 -0.05
CA GLY A 361 6.96 -20.90 -0.67
C GLY A 361 6.03 -19.86 -1.28
N ILE A 362 4.80 -19.72 -0.77
CA ILE A 362 3.80 -18.76 -1.23
C ILE A 362 3.43 -17.70 -0.18
N ALA A 363 4.19 -17.58 0.91
CA ALA A 363 3.84 -16.72 2.04
C ALA A 363 3.73 -15.23 1.65
N ARG A 364 4.53 -14.74 0.69
CA ARG A 364 4.43 -13.36 0.20
C ARG A 364 3.09 -13.04 -0.48
N TYR A 365 2.38 -14.06 -0.98
CA TYR A 365 1.05 -13.89 -1.57
C TYR A 365 -0.03 -13.73 -0.50
N VAL A 366 0.22 -14.21 0.73
CA VAL A 366 -0.77 -14.30 1.81
C VAL A 366 -0.56 -13.19 2.84
N GLY A 367 -1.64 -12.55 3.24
CA GLY A 367 -1.70 -11.72 4.44
C GLY A 367 -0.81 -10.47 4.44
N LEU A 368 -0.37 -9.99 3.27
CA LEU A 368 0.59 -8.88 3.14
C LEU A 368 1.94 -9.17 3.81
N GLY A 369 2.44 -10.39 3.67
CA GLY A 369 3.76 -10.76 4.17
C GLY A 369 3.81 -10.93 5.68
N VAL A 370 2.96 -11.78 6.24
CA VAL A 370 3.00 -12.16 7.66
C VAL A 370 4.31 -12.86 8.01
N THR A 371 4.82 -13.69 7.09
CA THR A 371 6.13 -14.34 7.14
C THR A 371 6.74 -14.36 5.74
N ALA A 372 7.98 -14.86 5.61
CA ALA A 372 8.66 -14.96 4.33
C ALA A 372 8.32 -16.26 3.60
N ASP A 373 8.56 -16.29 2.28
CA ASP A 373 8.37 -17.44 1.43
C ASP A 373 9.23 -18.64 1.86
N THR A 374 10.41 -18.36 2.40
CA THR A 374 11.40 -19.42 2.75
C THR A 374 12.30 -18.98 3.88
N ALA A 375 12.74 -19.95 4.70
CA ALA A 375 13.89 -19.81 5.55
C ALA A 375 15.17 -20.03 4.72
N TYR A 376 16.20 -19.21 4.98
CA TYR A 376 17.55 -19.44 4.44
C TYR A 376 18.49 -19.95 5.53
N ASP A 377 18.91 -21.19 5.42
CA ASP A 377 19.93 -21.79 6.28
C ASP A 377 21.32 -21.43 5.75
N VAL A 378 21.94 -20.44 6.38
CA VAL A 378 23.29 -19.95 5.99
C VAL A 378 24.36 -21.04 6.12
N ALA A 379 24.21 -21.96 7.09
CA ALA A 379 25.24 -23.00 7.35
C ALA A 379 25.24 -24.07 6.27
N ARG A 380 24.09 -24.29 5.61
CA ARG A 380 23.95 -25.32 4.57
C ARG A 380 23.84 -24.73 3.17
N ASP A 381 23.72 -23.39 3.05
CA ASP A 381 23.38 -22.69 1.81
C ASP A 381 22.11 -23.30 1.17
N GLU A 382 21.03 -23.38 1.97
CA GLU A 382 19.79 -24.05 1.56
C GLU A 382 18.57 -23.19 1.84
N LEU A 383 17.61 -23.22 0.91
CA LEU A 383 16.27 -22.64 1.08
C LEU A 383 15.31 -23.73 1.58
N ASN A 384 14.58 -23.41 2.66
CA ASN A 384 13.53 -24.25 3.23
C ASN A 384 12.18 -23.52 3.08
N PRO A 385 11.38 -23.86 2.05
CA PRO A 385 10.15 -23.17 1.76
C PRO A 385 9.15 -23.25 2.91
N THR A 386 8.55 -22.12 3.29
CA THR A 386 7.54 -22.06 4.33
C THR A 386 6.22 -22.65 3.82
N GLY A 387 5.69 -23.63 4.55
CA GLY A 387 4.35 -24.17 4.31
C GLY A 387 3.28 -23.17 4.75
N VAL A 388 2.21 -23.02 3.95
CA VAL A 388 1.12 -22.07 4.22
C VAL A 388 -0.22 -22.73 3.99
N LEU A 389 -1.13 -22.58 4.97
CA LEU A 389 -2.57 -22.83 4.80
C LEU A 389 -3.32 -21.58 5.24
N ALA A 390 -4.09 -20.97 4.34
CA ALA A 390 -4.73 -19.70 4.58
C ALA A 390 -6.14 -19.67 4.01
N GLY A 391 -7.05 -18.91 4.65
CA GLY A 391 -8.39 -18.76 4.11
C GLY A 391 -9.25 -17.79 4.90
N TYR A 392 -10.39 -17.46 4.31
CA TYR A 392 -11.42 -16.67 4.96
C TYR A 392 -12.83 -17.08 4.51
N VAL A 393 -13.79 -16.72 5.34
CA VAL A 393 -15.21 -16.73 5.04
C VAL A 393 -15.82 -15.42 5.50
N GLY A 394 -16.68 -14.83 4.66
CA GLY A 394 -17.38 -13.58 4.95
C GLY A 394 -18.83 -13.68 4.53
N TRP A 395 -19.75 -13.49 5.46
CA TRP A 395 -21.18 -13.38 5.20
C TRP A 395 -21.59 -11.92 5.14
N ARG A 396 -22.23 -11.53 4.05
CA ARG A 396 -22.83 -10.21 3.86
C ARG A 396 -24.34 -10.33 3.87
N HIS A 397 -25.00 -9.47 4.65
CA HIS A 397 -26.46 -9.35 4.70
C HIS A 397 -26.91 -7.91 4.42
N ALA A 398 -27.89 -7.74 3.54
CA ALA A 398 -28.52 -6.46 3.27
C ALA A 398 -29.88 -6.38 3.98
N PHE A 399 -29.97 -5.61 5.05
CA PHE A 399 -31.23 -5.33 5.76
C PHE A 399 -32.19 -4.49 4.89
N THR A 400 -31.61 -3.54 4.16
CA THR A 400 -32.31 -2.68 3.20
C THR A 400 -31.36 -2.35 2.05
N PRO A 401 -31.82 -1.74 0.95
CA PRO A 401 -30.93 -1.26 -0.11
C PRO A 401 -29.85 -0.26 0.36
N LYS A 402 -30.05 0.33 1.57
CA LYS A 402 -29.13 1.34 2.13
C LYS A 402 -28.36 0.87 3.35
N LEU A 403 -28.75 -0.24 3.98
CA LEU A 403 -28.15 -0.73 5.22
C LEU A 403 -27.72 -2.17 5.06
N ARG A 404 -26.45 -2.46 5.30
CA ARG A 404 -25.85 -3.79 5.16
C ARG A 404 -24.81 -4.04 6.24
N THR A 405 -24.55 -5.31 6.50
CA THR A 405 -23.56 -5.79 7.45
C THR A 405 -22.71 -6.89 6.82
N ASN A 406 -21.50 -7.06 7.34
CA ASN A 406 -20.67 -8.23 7.03
C ASN A 406 -20.10 -8.79 8.33
N LEU A 407 -20.04 -10.11 8.41
CA LEU A 407 -19.31 -10.86 9.44
C LEU A 407 -18.24 -11.68 8.73
N ILE A 408 -16.97 -11.49 9.12
CA ILE A 408 -15.83 -12.06 8.41
C ILE A 408 -14.91 -12.75 9.40
N TYR A 409 -14.48 -13.97 9.09
CA TYR A 409 -13.42 -14.70 9.78
C TYR A 409 -12.32 -15.03 8.80
N ALA A 410 -11.06 -14.86 9.23
CA ALA A 410 -9.87 -15.18 8.42
C ALA A 410 -8.80 -15.81 9.30
N ARG A 411 -8.02 -16.72 8.72
CA ARG A 411 -6.90 -17.40 9.37
C ARG A 411 -5.83 -17.79 8.38
N SER A 412 -4.57 -17.79 8.83
CA SER A 412 -3.48 -18.55 8.21
C SER A 412 -2.60 -19.22 9.25
N ASP A 413 -2.09 -20.40 8.87
CA ASP A 413 -1.15 -21.19 9.61
C ASP A 413 0.13 -21.36 8.75
N TYR A 414 1.28 -21.32 9.40
CA TYR A 414 2.60 -21.38 8.76
C TYR A 414 3.40 -22.53 9.35
N ASP A 415 3.97 -23.35 8.48
CA ASP A 415 4.95 -24.39 8.82
C ASP A 415 6.34 -23.83 8.57
N ASN A 416 6.96 -23.36 9.64
CA ASN A 416 8.25 -22.68 9.60
C ASN A 416 9.40 -23.67 9.83
N ASP A 417 10.52 -23.48 9.12
CA ASP A 417 11.73 -24.25 9.37
C ASP A 417 12.34 -23.95 10.75
N GLY A 418 12.85 -24.98 11.41
CA GLY A 418 13.43 -24.89 12.76
C GLY A 418 14.67 -23.98 12.85
N SER A 419 15.33 -23.66 11.73
CA SER A 419 16.44 -22.71 11.68
C SER A 419 16.04 -21.28 12.03
N LEU A 420 14.74 -20.95 11.99
CA LEU A 420 14.21 -19.62 12.36
C LEU A 420 14.00 -19.45 13.86
N GLY A 421 13.99 -20.54 14.63
CA GLY A 421 13.76 -20.50 16.07
C GLY A 421 12.32 -20.14 16.47
N PRO A 422 12.07 -19.96 17.77
CA PRO A 422 10.71 -19.97 18.31
C PRO A 422 9.95 -18.64 18.19
N LEU A 423 10.55 -17.58 17.67
CA LEU A 423 9.96 -16.23 17.69
C LEU A 423 9.25 -15.84 16.38
N VAL A 424 9.22 -16.75 15.39
CA VAL A 424 8.51 -16.52 14.13
C VAL A 424 7.01 -16.75 14.29
N THR A 425 6.21 -16.14 13.42
CA THR A 425 4.77 -16.30 13.42
C THR A 425 4.38 -17.72 12.99
N LYS A 426 3.64 -18.42 13.85
CA LYS A 426 3.04 -19.72 13.59
C LYS A 426 1.66 -19.62 12.97
N SER A 427 0.84 -18.72 13.50
CA SER A 427 -0.50 -18.49 12.96
C SER A 427 -0.99 -17.09 13.23
N VAL A 428 -1.93 -16.65 12.41
CA VAL A 428 -2.71 -15.42 12.63
C VAL A 428 -4.17 -15.68 12.30
N GLN A 429 -5.06 -15.01 13.04
CA GLN A 429 -6.50 -15.09 12.78
C GLN A 429 -7.21 -13.82 13.23
N SER A 430 -8.31 -13.49 12.57
CA SER A 430 -9.19 -12.41 13.00
C SER A 430 -10.65 -12.69 12.73
N ILE A 431 -11.50 -12.08 13.56
CA ILE A 431 -12.92 -11.96 13.33
C ILE A 431 -13.29 -10.48 13.30
N ARG A 432 -14.17 -10.11 12.40
CA ARG A 432 -14.67 -8.74 12.29
C ARG A 432 -16.12 -8.68 11.93
N GLY A 433 -16.82 -7.69 12.47
CA GLY A 433 -18.19 -7.36 12.13
C GLY A 433 -18.30 -5.88 11.78
N ASN A 434 -19.04 -5.57 10.74
CA ASN A 434 -19.23 -4.19 10.32
C ASN A 434 -20.69 -3.88 9.98
N ILE A 435 -20.99 -2.60 9.89
CA ILE A 435 -22.24 -2.08 9.39
C ILE A 435 -21.96 -0.90 8.47
N PHE A 436 -22.62 -0.88 7.31
CA PHE A 436 -22.53 0.21 6.33
C PHE A 436 -23.89 0.80 6.05
N TYR A 437 -23.93 2.12 6.02
CA TYR A 437 -25.09 2.92 5.61
C TYR A 437 -24.74 3.75 4.37
N THR A 438 -25.58 3.65 3.34
CA THR A 438 -25.47 4.39 2.07
C THR A 438 -26.63 5.39 1.99
N PRO A 439 -26.50 6.61 2.59
CA PRO A 439 -27.60 7.60 2.63
C PRO A 439 -28.07 8.00 1.25
N MET A 440 -27.12 8.13 0.31
CA MET A 440 -27.33 8.44 -1.10
C MET A 440 -26.33 7.67 -1.97
N PRO A 441 -26.62 7.50 -3.27
CA PRO A 441 -25.66 6.81 -4.15
C PRO A 441 -24.25 7.39 -4.06
N LYS A 442 -23.24 6.50 -4.05
CA LYS A 442 -21.80 6.80 -3.99
C LYS A 442 -21.28 7.30 -2.63
N VAL A 443 -22.13 7.47 -1.60
CA VAL A 443 -21.71 7.84 -0.23
C VAL A 443 -21.92 6.63 0.68
N ASP A 444 -20.85 6.14 1.27
CA ASP A 444 -20.87 5.09 2.30
C ASP A 444 -20.34 5.64 3.63
N ILE A 445 -21.02 5.29 4.70
CA ILE A 445 -20.59 5.52 6.08
C ILE A 445 -20.57 4.16 6.76
N GLY A 446 -19.49 3.80 7.43
CA GLY A 446 -19.34 2.48 8.03
C GLY A 446 -18.67 2.50 9.38
N ALA A 447 -18.96 1.48 10.17
CA ALA A 447 -18.27 1.14 11.40
C ALA A 447 -17.91 -0.33 11.39
N GLU A 448 -16.71 -0.69 11.84
CA GLU A 448 -16.20 -2.05 11.93
C GLU A 448 -15.49 -2.26 13.25
N TYR A 449 -15.78 -3.37 13.91
CA TYR A 449 -15.00 -3.87 15.02
C TYR A 449 -14.25 -5.13 14.58
N MET A 450 -12.96 -5.21 14.92
CA MET A 450 -12.09 -6.33 14.62
C MET A 450 -11.34 -6.77 15.87
N TYR A 451 -11.29 -8.10 16.08
CA TYR A 451 -10.42 -8.78 17.03
C TYR A 451 -9.49 -9.71 16.28
N GLY A 452 -8.17 -9.58 16.49
CA GLY A 452 -7.15 -10.39 15.84
C GLY A 452 -6.19 -11.00 16.86
N VAL A 453 -5.63 -12.16 16.53
CA VAL A 453 -4.66 -12.90 17.36
C VAL A 453 -3.49 -13.33 16.47
N ARG A 454 -2.28 -13.11 16.96
CA ARG A 454 -1.03 -13.66 16.42
C ARG A 454 -0.42 -14.61 17.42
N GLU A 455 -0.07 -15.82 16.96
CA GLU A 455 0.67 -16.83 17.73
C GLU A 455 2.05 -17.05 17.11
N ILE A 456 3.08 -17.20 17.93
CA ILE A 456 4.45 -17.54 17.52
C ILE A 456 4.76 -18.99 17.85
N GLU A 457 5.87 -19.54 17.34
CA GLU A 457 6.19 -20.97 17.42
C GLU A 457 6.34 -21.49 18.86
N ASP A 458 6.73 -20.67 19.82
CA ASP A 458 6.79 -21.08 21.22
C ASP A 458 5.43 -21.07 21.96
N GLY A 459 4.35 -20.80 21.25
CA GLY A 459 2.96 -20.81 21.76
C GLY A 459 2.49 -19.51 22.40
N ARG A 460 3.34 -18.49 22.54
CA ARG A 460 2.90 -17.16 23.02
C ARG A 460 2.00 -16.50 22.00
N LYS A 461 1.05 -15.72 22.51
CA LYS A 461 0.04 -15.02 21.70
C LYS A 461 0.01 -13.56 22.06
N GLY A 462 -0.29 -12.74 21.06
CA GLY A 462 -0.67 -11.34 21.24
C GLY A 462 -1.98 -11.08 20.52
N ASP A 463 -2.80 -10.20 21.06
CA ASP A 463 -4.07 -9.82 20.46
C ASP A 463 -4.13 -8.32 20.13
N ILE A 464 -5.01 -8.00 19.20
CA ILE A 464 -5.32 -6.65 18.78
C ILE A 464 -6.84 -6.47 18.69
N ASN A 465 -7.32 -5.38 19.28
CA ASN A 465 -8.69 -4.91 19.18
C ASN A 465 -8.70 -3.60 18.39
N ARG A 466 -9.59 -3.48 17.41
CA ARG A 466 -9.71 -2.26 16.60
C ARG A 466 -11.15 -1.91 16.34
N LEU A 467 -11.49 -0.66 16.62
CA LEU A 467 -12.72 -0.03 16.16
C LEU A 467 -12.35 0.96 15.05
N GLN A 468 -13.02 0.85 13.92
CA GLN A 468 -12.80 1.72 12.76
C GLN A 468 -14.11 2.33 12.29
N PHE A 469 -14.11 3.66 12.11
CA PHE A 469 -15.15 4.39 11.40
C PHE A 469 -14.61 4.83 10.05
N THR A 470 -15.44 4.73 9.03
CA THR A 470 -15.06 5.10 7.67
C THR A 470 -16.15 5.91 6.99
N THR A 471 -15.74 6.88 6.19
CA THR A 471 -16.60 7.58 5.25
C THR A 471 -15.98 7.52 3.86
N LYS A 472 -16.80 7.26 2.85
CA LYS A 472 -16.33 7.14 1.47
C LYS A 472 -17.29 7.83 0.52
N TYR A 473 -16.76 8.66 -0.39
CA TYR A 473 -17.46 9.20 -1.54
C TYR A 473 -16.78 8.71 -2.81
N SER A 474 -17.54 8.00 -3.66
CA SER A 474 -17.05 7.49 -4.95
C SER A 474 -17.51 8.41 -6.10
N PHE A 475 -16.71 8.62 -7.12
CA PHE A 475 -17.03 9.48 -8.28
C PHE A 475 -16.75 8.80 -9.61
#